data_689b5d5706661b0077a82f5b9a6b882d
#
_entry.id   689b5d5706661b0077a82f5b9a6b882d
#
_cell.length_a   1.000
_cell.length_b   1.000
_cell.length_c   1.000
_cell.angle_alpha   90.00
_cell.angle_beta   90.00
_cell.angle_gamma   90.00
#
_symmetry.space_group_name_H-M   'P 1'
#
loop_
_entity.id
_entity.type
_entity.pdbx_description
1 polymer ?
#
loop_
_entity_poly.entity_id
_entity_poly.type
_entity_poly.pdbx_seq_one_letter_code
_entity_poly.pdbx_strand_id
1 'polypeptide(L)'
;MDFNSFYKLSYGLYIVSAAYGGKKNGFIANTAFQVTAEPAQVAISCSKNNYTAQLIENSKLFSISVLHQNATRELFGTFGYKTGKDFDKFADVKYFENEQGIPVVTQDTIAWFQCKVVQTVDVGTHLLFIAEVTDCELTGDETEEITYNFYRNIKKGVAPKNAPTFQIKNEENKMKEEKKSAAMYECKICGHIYDPETEGGVAFEDLPEDWICPICGVAKDMFEKK
;
A
#
# COMPACT_ATOMS: atom_id res chain seq x y z
N MET A 1 -15.44 -9.45 19.57
CA MET A 1 -15.33 -8.17 18.84
C MET A 1 -15.34 -8.48 17.35
N ASP A 2 -16.23 -7.85 16.57
CA ASP A 2 -16.26 -8.06 15.11
C ASP A 2 -15.35 -7.04 14.41
N PHE A 3 -14.17 -7.50 14.01
CA PHE A 3 -13.18 -6.67 13.33
C PHE A 3 -13.59 -6.25 11.91
N ASN A 4 -14.64 -6.85 11.31
CA ASN A 4 -15.14 -6.41 10.02
C ASN A 4 -15.73 -4.98 10.06
N SER A 5 -16.06 -4.49 11.26
CA SER A 5 -16.49 -3.09 11.46
C SER A 5 -15.44 -2.09 11.00
N PHE A 6 -14.13 -2.40 11.09
CA PHE A 6 -13.07 -1.54 10.59
C PHE A 6 -13.11 -1.33 9.06
N TYR A 7 -13.70 -2.26 8.30
CA TYR A 7 -13.90 -2.08 6.86
C TYR A 7 -14.97 -1.04 6.50
N LYS A 8 -15.69 -0.50 7.50
CA LYS A 8 -16.64 0.60 7.31
C LYS A 8 -15.99 1.97 7.47
N LEU A 9 -14.74 2.03 7.94
CA LEU A 9 -13.97 3.27 7.92
C LEU A 9 -13.52 3.56 6.48
N SER A 10 -13.55 4.84 6.11
CA SER A 10 -13.08 5.29 4.80
C SER A 10 -11.58 5.51 4.83
N TYR A 11 -10.89 4.91 3.85
CA TYR A 11 -9.45 5.08 3.63
C TYR A 11 -9.20 5.32 2.14
N GLY A 12 -8.27 6.21 1.82
CA GLY A 12 -7.68 6.31 0.49
C GLY A 12 -6.55 5.31 0.29
N LEU A 13 -5.86 5.40 -0.84
CA LEU A 13 -4.58 4.75 -1.07
C LEU A 13 -3.58 5.76 -1.60
N TYR A 14 -2.41 5.75 -1.00
CA TYR A 14 -1.36 6.73 -1.19
C TYR A 14 -0.01 6.06 -1.32
N ILE A 15 0.94 6.71 -1.99
CA ILE A 15 2.35 6.40 -1.83
C ILE A 15 2.94 7.44 -0.89
N VAL A 16 3.48 6.97 0.23
CA VAL A 16 4.28 7.81 1.15
C VAL A 16 5.74 7.55 0.85
N SER A 17 6.49 8.60 0.56
CA SER A 17 7.91 8.51 0.22
C SER A 17 8.76 9.40 1.12
N ALA A 18 9.98 8.95 1.40
CA ALA A 18 10.96 9.69 2.19
C ALA A 18 12.39 9.38 1.74
N ALA A 19 13.32 10.28 2.08
CA ALA A 19 14.73 10.10 1.84
C ALA A 19 15.56 10.59 3.01
N TYR A 20 16.72 9.95 3.25
CA TYR A 20 17.72 10.37 4.22
C TYR A 20 19.06 9.69 3.94
N GLY A 21 20.15 10.44 4.05
CA GLY A 21 21.52 9.90 3.92
C GLY A 21 21.79 9.26 2.55
N GLY A 22 21.26 9.85 1.46
CA GLY A 22 21.43 9.33 0.10
C GLY A 22 20.58 8.10 -0.22
N LYS A 23 19.70 7.68 0.70
CA LYS A 23 18.75 6.57 0.49
C LYS A 23 17.34 7.10 0.41
N LYS A 24 16.53 6.52 -0.49
CA LYS A 24 15.11 6.82 -0.65
C LYS A 24 14.27 5.56 -0.63
N ASN A 25 13.07 5.66 -0.12
CA ASN A 25 12.08 4.59 -0.14
C ASN A 25 10.66 5.15 -0.10
N GLY A 26 9.70 4.29 -0.44
CA GLY A 26 8.28 4.58 -0.31
C GLY A 26 7.49 3.32 -0.03
N PHE A 27 6.22 3.49 0.37
CA PHE A 27 5.30 2.39 0.63
C PHE A 27 3.86 2.81 0.31
N ILE A 28 3.00 1.82 0.03
CA ILE A 28 1.55 2.05 -0.05
C ILE A 28 1.00 2.25 1.36
N ALA A 29 0.42 3.41 1.59
CA ALA A 29 -0.29 3.75 2.82
C ALA A 29 -1.79 3.83 2.54
N ASN A 30 -2.61 3.34 3.44
CA ASN A 30 -4.05 3.56 3.42
C ASN A 30 -4.53 4.42 4.59
N THR A 31 -3.64 4.73 5.53
CA THR A 31 -3.94 5.54 6.70
C THR A 31 -3.20 6.87 6.57
N ALA A 32 -3.79 7.78 5.79
CA ALA A 32 -3.41 9.17 5.71
C ALA A 32 -4.69 10.03 5.71
N PHE A 33 -4.70 11.11 6.49
CA PHE A 33 -5.86 11.98 6.62
C PHE A 33 -5.47 13.39 7.08
N GLN A 34 -6.29 14.37 6.72
CA GLN A 34 -6.15 15.74 7.18
C GLN A 34 -6.52 15.84 8.67
N VAL A 35 -5.68 16.49 9.45
CA VAL A 35 -5.87 16.69 10.90
C VAL A 35 -6.45 18.07 11.17
N THR A 36 -5.87 19.11 10.56
CA THR A 36 -6.28 20.52 10.72
C THR A 36 -6.20 21.24 9.38
N ALA A 37 -6.98 22.32 9.25
CA ALA A 37 -6.94 23.19 8.08
C ALA A 37 -5.97 24.36 8.26
N GLU A 38 -5.82 24.87 9.50
CA GLU A 38 -4.95 26.02 9.79
C GLU A 38 -4.26 25.81 11.15
N PRO A 39 -2.93 25.56 11.19
CA PRO A 39 -2.12 25.26 9.99
C PRO A 39 -2.57 23.96 9.31
N ALA A 40 -2.35 23.85 8.00
CA ALA A 40 -2.68 22.64 7.25
C ALA A 40 -1.81 21.48 7.73
N GLN A 41 -2.42 20.48 8.34
CA GLN A 41 -1.70 19.30 8.85
C GLN A 41 -2.37 18.02 8.42
N VAL A 42 -1.53 17.01 8.19
CA VAL A 42 -1.93 15.63 7.86
C VAL A 42 -1.30 14.66 8.85
N ALA A 43 -1.93 13.50 9.01
CA ALA A 43 -1.35 12.38 9.75
C ALA A 43 -1.24 11.15 8.88
N ILE A 44 -0.16 10.38 9.06
CA ILE A 44 0.04 9.07 8.47
C ILE A 44 0.41 8.05 9.53
N SER A 45 -0.03 6.79 9.35
CA SER A 45 0.39 5.66 10.18
C SER A 45 1.37 4.78 9.40
N CYS A 46 2.58 4.58 9.94
CA CYS A 46 3.63 3.78 9.33
C CYS A 46 4.12 2.70 10.27
N SER A 47 4.17 1.45 9.81
CA SER A 47 4.73 0.35 10.60
C SER A 47 6.19 0.61 10.96
N LYS A 48 6.57 0.35 12.22
CA LYS A 48 7.97 0.43 12.69
C LYS A 48 8.92 -0.49 11.91
N ASN A 49 8.39 -1.58 11.34
CA ASN A 49 9.14 -2.50 10.50
C ASN A 49 9.34 -2.01 9.06
N ASN A 50 8.65 -0.93 8.67
CA ASN A 50 8.79 -0.36 7.34
C ASN A 50 10.08 0.48 7.27
N TYR A 51 10.90 0.22 6.24
CA TYR A 51 12.15 0.96 6.06
C TYR A 51 11.92 2.48 5.89
N THR A 52 10.79 2.89 5.31
CA THR A 52 10.44 4.32 5.17
C THR A 52 10.26 5.00 6.53
N ALA A 53 9.79 4.28 7.57
CA ALA A 53 9.64 4.87 8.90
C ALA A 53 10.97 5.42 9.41
N GLN A 54 12.06 4.68 9.24
CA GLN A 54 13.41 5.11 9.65
C GLN A 54 13.89 6.35 8.88
N LEU A 55 13.56 6.42 7.58
CA LEU A 55 13.90 7.59 6.76
C LEU A 55 13.13 8.83 7.23
N ILE A 56 11.82 8.68 7.54
CA ILE A 56 10.99 9.78 8.06
C ILE A 56 11.47 10.23 9.45
N GLU A 57 11.80 9.28 10.34
CA GLU A 57 12.29 9.61 11.68
C GLU A 57 13.59 10.43 11.64
N ASN A 58 14.46 10.14 10.68
CA ASN A 58 15.75 10.84 10.54
C ASN A 58 15.62 12.17 9.78
N SER A 59 14.91 12.20 8.65
CA SER A 59 14.76 13.41 7.84
C SER A 59 13.74 14.41 8.41
N LYS A 60 12.73 13.92 9.12
CA LYS A 60 11.51 14.65 9.51
C LYS A 60 10.70 15.16 8.31
N LEU A 61 10.91 14.56 7.14
CA LEU A 61 10.26 14.95 5.89
C LEU A 61 9.70 13.72 5.18
N PHE A 62 8.56 13.88 4.52
CA PHE A 62 7.99 12.89 3.62
C PHE A 62 7.08 13.55 2.59
N SER A 63 6.76 12.82 1.53
CA SER A 63 5.71 13.18 0.58
C SER A 63 4.55 12.18 0.66
N ILE A 64 3.37 12.65 0.27
CA ILE A 64 2.18 11.81 0.03
C ILE A 64 1.78 12.02 -1.42
N SER A 65 1.64 10.94 -2.19
CA SER A 65 1.09 10.96 -3.55
C SER A 65 -0.24 10.22 -3.55
N VAL A 66 -1.31 10.88 -3.97
CA VAL A 66 -2.69 10.35 -3.99
C VAL A 66 -2.89 9.54 -5.25
N LEU A 67 -3.16 8.25 -5.12
CA LEU A 67 -3.37 7.36 -6.25
C LEU A 67 -4.78 7.50 -6.84
N HIS A 68 -4.90 7.38 -8.16
CA HIS A 68 -6.19 7.33 -8.84
C HIS A 68 -6.69 5.88 -9.05
N GLN A 69 -7.97 5.71 -9.38
CA GLN A 69 -8.60 4.38 -9.52
C GLN A 69 -7.97 3.51 -10.62
N ASN A 70 -7.36 4.13 -11.64
CA ASN A 70 -6.70 3.41 -12.74
C ASN A 70 -5.23 3.07 -12.45
N ALA A 71 -4.72 3.35 -11.23
CA ALA A 71 -3.34 3.03 -10.87
C ALA A 71 -3.00 1.56 -11.13
N THR A 72 -1.80 1.35 -11.68
CA THR A 72 -1.33 0.07 -12.18
C THR A 72 -1.02 -0.92 -11.06
N ARG A 73 -1.15 -2.21 -11.37
CA ARG A 73 -0.82 -3.28 -10.40
C ARG A 73 0.66 -3.29 -10.06
N GLU A 74 1.51 -2.99 -11.03
CA GLU A 74 2.97 -2.90 -10.88
C GLU A 74 3.34 -1.87 -9.81
N LEU A 75 2.65 -0.74 -9.77
CA LEU A 75 2.88 0.30 -8.78
C LEU A 75 2.53 -0.20 -7.37
N PHE A 76 1.38 -0.87 -7.21
CA PHE A 76 1.02 -1.54 -5.94
C PHE A 76 2.01 -2.64 -5.57
N GLY A 77 2.47 -3.45 -6.54
CA GLY A 77 3.48 -4.47 -6.34
C GLY A 77 4.78 -3.90 -5.80
N THR A 78 5.26 -2.83 -6.43
CA THR A 78 6.54 -2.17 -6.11
C THR A 78 6.50 -1.52 -4.72
N PHE A 79 5.50 -0.70 -4.44
CA PHE A 79 5.45 0.06 -3.19
C PHE A 79 4.77 -0.68 -2.03
N GLY A 80 3.90 -1.65 -2.32
CA GLY A 80 3.15 -2.37 -1.30
C GLY A 80 3.84 -3.63 -0.76
N TYR A 81 4.55 -4.37 -1.61
CA TYR A 81 4.99 -5.72 -1.26
C TYR A 81 6.51 -5.95 -1.31
N LYS A 82 7.29 -5.10 -1.99
CA LYS A 82 8.74 -5.21 -2.02
C LYS A 82 9.38 -4.42 -0.87
N THR A 83 10.51 -4.91 -0.34
CA THR A 83 11.31 -4.14 0.63
C THR A 83 12.27 -3.19 -0.09
N GLY A 84 12.32 -1.92 0.33
CA GLY A 84 13.27 -0.95 -0.23
C GLY A 84 14.68 -1.04 0.36
N LYS A 85 14.97 -2.05 1.18
CA LYS A 85 16.34 -2.32 1.65
C LYS A 85 17.19 -2.92 0.53
N ASP A 86 16.58 -3.79 -0.29
CA ASP A 86 17.26 -4.60 -1.29
C ASP A 86 16.80 -4.30 -2.72
N PHE A 87 15.81 -3.42 -2.88
CA PHE A 87 15.21 -3.10 -4.16
C PHE A 87 15.01 -1.59 -4.32
N ASP A 88 15.50 -1.01 -5.42
CA ASP A 88 15.21 0.39 -5.76
C ASP A 88 13.79 0.49 -6.35
N LYS A 89 12.87 1.01 -5.54
CA LYS A 89 11.47 1.17 -5.92
C LYS A 89 11.22 2.31 -6.93
N PHE A 90 12.20 3.16 -7.14
CA PHE A 90 12.08 4.34 -7.99
C PHE A 90 12.74 4.16 -9.38
N ALA A 91 13.41 3.03 -9.63
CA ALA A 91 14.14 2.79 -10.88
C ALA A 91 13.25 2.92 -12.13
N ASP A 92 12.01 2.39 -12.06
CA ASP A 92 11.07 2.33 -13.20
C ASP A 92 9.78 3.11 -12.95
N VAL A 93 9.80 4.12 -12.07
CA VAL A 93 8.62 4.90 -11.67
C VAL A 93 8.86 6.37 -11.96
N LYS A 94 7.84 7.07 -12.48
CA LYS A 94 7.91 8.52 -12.67
C LYS A 94 7.78 9.23 -11.33
N TYR A 95 8.77 10.03 -11.00
CA TYR A 95 8.80 10.87 -9.79
C TYR A 95 9.70 12.08 -10.03
N PHE A 96 9.62 13.08 -9.17
CA PHE A 96 10.63 14.12 -9.04
C PHE A 96 11.15 14.19 -7.60
N GLU A 97 12.30 14.79 -7.39
CA GLU A 97 12.80 15.11 -6.05
C GLU A 97 12.57 16.60 -5.79
N ASN A 98 11.99 16.90 -4.61
CA ASN A 98 11.83 18.28 -4.19
C ASN A 98 13.19 18.90 -3.79
N GLU A 99 13.18 20.19 -3.42
CA GLU A 99 14.40 20.92 -3.02
C GLU A 99 15.16 20.26 -1.85
N GLN A 100 14.48 19.48 -1.02
CA GLN A 100 15.05 18.74 0.11
C GLN A 100 15.47 17.29 -0.27
N GLY A 101 15.36 16.92 -1.56
CA GLY A 101 15.69 15.59 -2.06
C GLY A 101 14.68 14.50 -1.67
N ILE A 102 13.44 14.88 -1.29
CA ILE A 102 12.37 13.92 -1.00
C ILE A 102 11.67 13.52 -2.30
N PRO A 103 11.59 12.22 -2.63
CA PRO A 103 10.93 11.79 -3.85
C PRO A 103 9.40 11.97 -3.75
N VAL A 104 8.83 12.51 -4.82
CA VAL A 104 7.38 12.69 -5.00
C VAL A 104 6.96 11.88 -6.23
N VAL A 105 6.21 10.80 -6.03
CA VAL A 105 5.73 9.96 -7.14
C VAL A 105 4.63 10.69 -7.89
N THR A 106 4.78 10.78 -9.22
CA THR A 106 3.80 11.41 -10.12
C THR A 106 3.12 10.41 -11.06
N GLN A 107 3.59 9.17 -11.06
CA GLN A 107 2.96 8.11 -11.83
C GLN A 107 1.66 7.67 -11.17
N ASP A 108 0.58 7.62 -11.95
CA ASP A 108 -0.75 7.15 -11.53
C ASP A 108 -1.32 7.94 -10.32
N THR A 109 -1.00 9.24 -10.22
CA THR A 109 -1.40 10.11 -9.10
C THR A 109 -2.18 11.33 -9.58
N ILE A 110 -3.08 11.85 -8.73
CA ILE A 110 -3.93 13.02 -9.00
C ILE A 110 -3.61 14.22 -8.12
N ALA A 111 -2.86 14.01 -7.05
CA ALA A 111 -2.38 15.07 -6.17
C ALA A 111 -1.15 14.60 -5.40
N TRP A 112 -0.36 15.54 -4.92
CA TRP A 112 0.72 15.26 -3.99
C TRP A 112 0.84 16.34 -2.91
N PHE A 113 1.47 15.96 -1.81
CA PHE A 113 1.74 16.82 -0.65
C PHE A 113 3.19 16.62 -0.21
N GLN A 114 3.86 17.71 0.13
CA GLN A 114 5.14 17.72 0.86
C GLN A 114 4.88 18.02 2.32
N CYS A 115 5.48 17.24 3.21
CA CYS A 115 5.13 17.24 4.61
C CYS A 115 6.36 17.31 5.50
N LYS A 116 6.30 18.18 6.53
CA LYS A 116 7.31 18.29 7.58
C LYS A 116 6.72 17.80 8.91
N VAL A 117 7.33 16.74 9.49
CA VAL A 117 6.87 16.16 10.75
C VAL A 117 6.98 17.17 11.89
N VAL A 118 5.87 17.41 12.56
CA VAL A 118 5.79 18.23 13.76
C VAL A 118 5.66 17.38 15.03
N GLN A 119 5.09 16.18 14.92
CA GLN A 119 4.96 15.27 16.06
C GLN A 119 5.02 13.81 15.58
N THR A 120 5.63 12.97 16.39
CA THR A 120 5.61 11.50 16.22
C THR A 120 5.05 10.86 17.48
N VAL A 121 4.04 10.00 17.30
CA VAL A 121 3.41 9.27 18.40
C VAL A 121 3.61 7.78 18.21
N ASP A 122 4.15 7.12 19.22
CA ASP A 122 4.28 5.67 19.26
C ASP A 122 2.91 5.04 19.64
N VAL A 123 2.34 4.25 18.72
CA VAL A 123 1.06 3.56 18.93
C VAL A 123 1.24 2.03 18.95
N GLY A 124 2.40 1.56 19.40
CA GLY A 124 2.73 0.14 19.54
C GLY A 124 3.46 -0.41 18.31
N THR A 125 2.76 -1.03 17.38
CA THR A 125 3.35 -1.60 16.15
C THR A 125 3.67 -0.56 15.09
N HIS A 126 3.08 0.63 15.19
CA HIS A 126 3.18 1.72 14.22
C HIS A 126 3.63 3.02 14.90
N LEU A 127 4.15 3.93 14.08
CA LEU A 127 4.35 5.33 14.39
C LEU A 127 3.28 6.14 13.67
N LEU A 128 2.61 7.03 14.40
CA LEU A 128 1.74 8.05 13.85
C LEU A 128 2.57 9.32 13.67
N PHE A 129 2.81 9.73 12.43
CA PHE A 129 3.47 10.98 12.10
C PHE A 129 2.42 12.05 11.82
N ILE A 130 2.44 13.13 12.58
CA ILE A 130 1.65 14.33 12.33
C ILE A 130 2.60 15.35 11.69
N ALA A 131 2.20 15.91 10.56
CA ALA A 131 3.07 16.75 9.76
C ALA A 131 2.32 17.96 9.23
N GLU A 132 3.00 19.10 9.18
CA GLU A 132 2.56 20.30 8.47
C GLU A 132 2.75 20.10 6.97
N VAL A 133 1.75 20.45 6.18
CA VAL A 133 1.83 20.50 4.72
C VAL A 133 2.59 21.75 4.32
N THR A 134 3.75 21.58 3.72
CA THR A 134 4.61 22.68 3.28
C THR A 134 4.38 23.06 1.83
N ASP A 135 3.86 22.13 1.02
CA ASP A 135 3.52 22.36 -0.38
C ASP A 135 2.56 21.25 -0.86
N CYS A 136 1.72 21.53 -1.85
CA CYS A 136 0.81 20.56 -2.45
C CYS A 136 0.33 21.02 -3.83
N GLU A 137 -0.01 20.04 -4.68
CA GLU A 137 -0.50 20.34 -6.03
C GLU A 137 -1.49 19.27 -6.49
N LEU A 138 -2.50 19.70 -7.26
CA LEU A 138 -3.31 18.82 -8.10
C LEU A 138 -2.61 18.59 -9.43
N THR A 139 -2.48 17.32 -9.86
CA THR A 139 -1.76 16.98 -11.11
C THR A 139 -2.62 17.13 -12.37
N GLY A 140 -3.85 17.64 -12.23
CA GLY A 140 -4.74 17.97 -13.36
C GLY A 140 -5.47 16.76 -13.96
N ASP A 141 -5.44 15.60 -13.33
CA ASP A 141 -6.20 14.42 -13.76
C ASP A 141 -7.64 14.49 -13.21
N GLU A 142 -8.64 14.29 -14.09
CA GLU A 142 -10.05 14.22 -13.71
C GLU A 142 -10.45 12.84 -13.16
N THR A 143 -9.52 11.89 -13.08
CA THR A 143 -9.76 10.55 -12.55
C THR A 143 -10.00 10.63 -11.04
N GLU A 144 -10.96 9.84 -10.54
CA GLU A 144 -11.25 9.77 -9.10
C GLU A 144 -10.11 9.12 -8.32
N GLU A 145 -9.94 9.53 -7.06
CA GLU A 145 -9.02 8.89 -6.12
C GLU A 145 -9.42 7.43 -5.86
N ILE A 146 -8.43 6.57 -5.66
CA ILE A 146 -8.71 5.20 -5.28
C ILE A 146 -8.97 5.10 -3.77
N THR A 147 -10.14 4.59 -3.40
CA THR A 147 -10.42 4.23 -2.01
C THR A 147 -9.97 2.80 -1.69
N TYR A 148 -9.67 2.54 -0.43
CA TYR A 148 -9.35 1.18 0.02
C TYR A 148 -10.51 0.19 -0.21
N ASN A 149 -11.77 0.68 -0.13
CA ASN A 149 -12.95 -0.10 -0.46
C ASN A 149 -12.98 -0.51 -1.93
N PHE A 150 -12.69 0.43 -2.85
CA PHE A 150 -12.57 0.14 -4.28
C PHE A 150 -11.45 -0.86 -4.57
N TYR A 151 -10.27 -0.64 -3.96
CA TYR A 151 -9.13 -1.54 -4.10
C TYR A 151 -9.45 -2.98 -3.68
N ARG A 152 -10.13 -3.17 -2.55
CA ARG A 152 -10.53 -4.51 -2.06
C ARG A 152 -11.61 -5.16 -2.91
N ASN A 153 -12.67 -4.43 -3.23
CA ASN A 153 -13.89 -5.01 -3.81
C ASN A 153 -13.82 -5.10 -5.33
N ILE A 154 -13.17 -4.15 -6.00
CA ILE A 154 -13.09 -4.08 -7.45
C ILE A 154 -11.75 -4.62 -7.95
N LYS A 155 -10.62 -4.11 -7.43
CA LYS A 155 -9.30 -4.59 -7.83
C LYS A 155 -8.88 -5.91 -7.15
N LYS A 156 -9.67 -6.42 -6.19
CA LYS A 156 -9.39 -7.64 -5.40
C LYS A 156 -8.06 -7.59 -4.64
N GLY A 157 -7.63 -6.40 -4.28
CA GLY A 157 -6.39 -6.18 -3.53
C GLY A 157 -6.52 -6.57 -2.05
N VAL A 158 -5.42 -6.97 -1.44
CA VAL A 158 -5.33 -7.34 -0.03
C VAL A 158 -4.35 -6.44 0.71
N ALA A 159 -4.54 -6.26 2.02
CA ALA A 159 -3.59 -5.52 2.84
C ALA A 159 -2.38 -6.41 3.18
N PRO A 160 -1.13 -5.94 2.99
CA PRO A 160 0.04 -6.68 3.46
C PRO A 160 0.07 -6.75 5.00
N LYS A 161 0.76 -7.77 5.55
CA LYS A 161 0.81 -8.05 7.01
C LYS A 161 1.23 -6.85 7.89
N ASN A 162 1.98 -5.93 7.33
CA ASN A 162 2.44 -4.72 8.04
C ASN A 162 1.50 -3.51 7.88
N ALA A 163 0.37 -3.65 7.19
CA ALA A 163 -0.60 -2.56 7.06
C ALA A 163 -1.43 -2.42 8.34
N PRO A 164 -1.78 -1.17 8.77
CA PRO A 164 -2.65 -0.96 9.93
C PRO A 164 -4.01 -1.64 9.83
N THR A 165 -4.48 -1.85 8.60
CA THR A 165 -5.78 -2.47 8.28
C THR A 165 -5.69 -3.97 8.03
N PHE A 166 -4.51 -4.59 8.24
CA PHE A 166 -4.37 -6.05 8.13
C PHE A 166 -5.19 -6.72 9.22
N GLN A 167 -6.06 -7.64 8.82
CA GLN A 167 -6.86 -8.43 9.74
C GLN A 167 -6.38 -9.88 9.74
N ILE A 168 -6.08 -10.38 10.93
CA ILE A 168 -5.81 -11.79 11.13
C ILE A 168 -7.16 -12.52 10.97
N LYS A 169 -7.29 -13.38 9.97
CA LYS A 169 -8.47 -14.22 9.81
C LYS A 169 -8.59 -15.13 11.04
N ASN A 170 -9.67 -15.02 11.80
CA ASN A 170 -9.95 -15.91 12.92
C ASN A 170 -10.13 -17.34 12.41
N GLU A 171 -9.65 -18.33 13.19
CA GLU A 171 -9.71 -19.77 12.84
C GLU A 171 -11.14 -20.27 12.57
N GLU A 172 -12.16 -19.65 13.14
CA GLU A 172 -13.57 -19.97 12.86
C GLU A 172 -14.01 -19.63 11.43
N ASN A 173 -13.40 -18.64 10.78
CA ASN A 173 -13.65 -18.35 9.36
C ASN A 173 -12.86 -19.30 8.43
N LYS A 174 -11.69 -19.79 8.86
CA LYS A 174 -10.97 -20.83 8.12
C LYS A 174 -11.80 -22.10 7.97
N MET A 175 -12.44 -22.57 9.04
CA MET A 175 -13.27 -23.79 8.99
C MET A 175 -14.51 -23.72 8.10
N LYS A 176 -15.00 -22.51 7.79
CA LYS A 176 -16.12 -22.32 6.85
C LYS A 176 -15.66 -22.28 5.38
N GLU A 177 -14.44 -21.84 5.12
CA GLU A 177 -13.84 -21.81 3.78
C GLU A 177 -13.32 -23.21 3.36
N GLU A 178 -12.80 -24.03 4.30
CA GLU A 178 -12.28 -25.38 4.03
C GLU A 178 -13.34 -26.40 3.56
N LYS A 179 -14.63 -26.09 3.60
CA LYS A 179 -15.71 -26.97 3.15
C LYS A 179 -16.14 -26.80 1.69
N LYS A 180 -15.49 -25.91 0.92
CA LYS A 180 -15.70 -25.73 -0.54
C LYS A 180 -14.36 -25.81 -1.25
N SER A 181 -13.97 -26.98 -1.70
CA SER A 181 -12.62 -27.17 -2.23
C SER A 181 -12.56 -27.46 -3.71
N ALA A 182 -12.12 -26.50 -4.46
CA ALA A 182 -11.05 -26.70 -5.44
C ALA A 182 -9.71 -26.31 -4.77
N ALA A 183 -8.58 -26.90 -5.18
CA ALA A 183 -7.29 -26.59 -4.55
C ALA A 183 -6.97 -25.09 -4.70
N MET A 184 -6.89 -24.40 -3.56
CA MET A 184 -6.53 -22.98 -3.51
C MET A 184 -5.03 -22.82 -3.37
N TYR A 185 -4.49 -21.74 -3.94
CA TYR A 185 -3.07 -21.43 -3.88
C TYR A 185 -2.87 -20.01 -3.32
N GLU A 186 -1.92 -19.85 -2.39
CA GLU A 186 -1.59 -18.58 -1.74
C GLU A 186 -0.27 -18.03 -2.26
N CYS A 187 -0.27 -16.77 -2.69
CA CYS A 187 0.93 -16.04 -3.06
C CYS A 187 1.80 -15.76 -1.83
N LYS A 188 3.03 -16.26 -1.79
CA LYS A 188 3.98 -16.07 -0.68
C LYS A 188 4.39 -14.61 -0.45
N ILE A 189 4.19 -13.76 -1.45
CA ILE A 189 4.61 -12.35 -1.40
C ILE A 189 3.50 -11.47 -0.83
N CYS A 190 2.26 -11.58 -1.35
CA CYS A 190 1.18 -10.67 -0.97
C CYS A 190 0.02 -11.35 -0.23
N GLY A 191 0.03 -12.68 -0.10
CA GLY A 191 -1.05 -13.42 0.54
C GLY A 191 -2.33 -13.52 -0.31
N HIS A 192 -2.28 -13.15 -1.60
CA HIS A 192 -3.40 -13.35 -2.52
C HIS A 192 -3.72 -14.82 -2.65
N ILE A 193 -4.99 -15.18 -2.51
CA ILE A 193 -5.46 -16.55 -2.68
C ILE A 193 -6.09 -16.67 -4.06
N TYR A 194 -5.49 -17.47 -4.91
CA TYR A 194 -6.10 -17.89 -6.15
C TYR A 194 -7.17 -18.92 -5.84
N ASP A 195 -8.39 -18.63 -6.21
CA ASP A 195 -9.55 -19.52 -6.10
C ASP A 195 -10.15 -19.71 -7.51
N PRO A 196 -10.05 -20.92 -8.09
CA PRO A 196 -10.60 -21.20 -9.41
C PRO A 196 -12.08 -20.86 -9.55
N GLU A 197 -12.89 -20.97 -8.50
CA GLU A 197 -14.33 -20.68 -8.57
C GLU A 197 -14.61 -19.17 -8.77
N THR A 198 -13.71 -18.33 -8.30
CA THR A 198 -13.87 -16.85 -8.37
C THR A 198 -13.02 -16.19 -9.45
N GLU A 199 -12.00 -16.90 -9.95
CA GLU A 199 -11.00 -16.36 -10.89
C GLU A 199 -11.02 -17.07 -12.27
N GLY A 200 -12.20 -17.41 -12.78
CA GLY A 200 -12.38 -17.83 -14.17
C GLY A 200 -12.49 -19.35 -14.40
N GLY A 201 -12.57 -20.15 -13.34
CA GLY A 201 -12.88 -21.59 -13.44
C GLY A 201 -11.71 -22.48 -13.88
N VAL A 202 -10.49 -21.93 -13.99
CA VAL A 202 -9.29 -22.69 -14.37
C VAL A 202 -8.57 -23.15 -13.12
N ALA A 203 -8.15 -24.43 -13.06
CA ALA A 203 -7.31 -24.89 -11.95
C ALA A 203 -5.95 -24.17 -11.95
N PHE A 204 -5.37 -23.89 -10.78
CA PHE A 204 -4.12 -23.15 -10.69
C PHE A 204 -2.98 -23.81 -11.48
N GLU A 205 -2.94 -25.14 -11.47
CA GLU A 205 -1.96 -25.94 -12.18
C GLU A 205 -2.05 -25.74 -13.71
N ASP A 206 -3.27 -25.50 -14.24
CA ASP A 206 -3.56 -25.35 -15.66
C ASP A 206 -3.40 -23.92 -16.16
N LEU A 207 -3.08 -22.97 -15.27
CA LEU A 207 -2.77 -21.59 -15.66
C LEU A 207 -1.49 -21.56 -16.54
N PRO A 208 -1.40 -20.65 -17.53
CA PRO A 208 -0.20 -20.47 -18.35
C PRO A 208 1.05 -20.29 -17.49
N GLU A 209 2.22 -20.71 -18.00
CA GLU A 209 3.49 -20.59 -17.27
C GLU A 209 3.90 -19.12 -17.04
N ASP A 210 3.51 -18.24 -17.93
CA ASP A 210 3.72 -16.79 -17.86
C ASP A 210 2.65 -16.04 -17.02
N TRP A 211 1.72 -16.77 -16.39
CA TRP A 211 0.74 -16.19 -15.51
C TRP A 211 1.41 -15.56 -14.29
N ILE A 212 0.97 -14.36 -13.94
CA ILE A 212 1.49 -13.60 -12.81
C ILE A 212 0.38 -13.31 -11.79
N CYS A 213 0.77 -13.17 -10.53
CA CYS A 213 -0.14 -12.78 -9.47
C CYS A 213 -0.88 -11.47 -9.84
N PRO A 214 -2.22 -11.47 -9.85
CA PRO A 214 -2.99 -10.30 -10.24
C PRO A 214 -2.87 -9.12 -9.25
N ILE A 215 -2.28 -9.35 -8.08
CA ILE A 215 -2.13 -8.33 -7.04
C ILE A 215 -0.73 -7.73 -7.01
N CYS A 216 0.33 -8.55 -7.09
CA CYS A 216 1.70 -8.07 -6.91
C CYS A 216 2.63 -8.36 -8.09
N GLY A 217 2.13 -8.99 -9.16
CA GLY A 217 2.88 -9.22 -10.40
C GLY A 217 3.95 -10.31 -10.33
N VAL A 218 4.09 -11.05 -9.21
CA VAL A 218 5.07 -12.15 -9.12
C VAL A 218 4.62 -13.36 -9.92
N ALA A 219 5.59 -14.16 -10.37
CA ALA A 219 5.36 -15.34 -11.18
C ALA A 219 4.65 -16.48 -10.40
N LYS A 220 4.10 -17.42 -11.13
CA LYS A 220 3.30 -18.55 -10.65
C LYS A 220 4.02 -19.42 -9.59
N ASP A 221 5.34 -19.56 -9.69
CA ASP A 221 6.20 -20.32 -8.77
C ASP A 221 6.25 -19.75 -7.32
N MET A 222 5.83 -18.51 -7.16
CA MET A 222 5.71 -17.84 -5.85
C MET A 222 4.42 -18.20 -5.10
N PHE A 223 3.63 -19.13 -5.62
CA PHE A 223 2.42 -19.63 -4.96
C PHE A 223 2.64 -20.98 -4.31
N GLU A 224 1.98 -21.22 -3.19
CA GLU A 224 1.95 -22.52 -2.52
C GLU A 224 0.52 -22.99 -2.31
N LYS A 225 0.33 -24.30 -2.39
CA LYS A 225 -0.97 -24.94 -2.17
C LYS A 225 -1.38 -24.78 -0.72
N LYS A 226 -2.63 -24.38 -0.50
CA LYS A 226 -3.19 -24.13 0.81
C LYS A 226 -3.91 -25.36 1.36
#